data_3ff41d9f509357f483de571d6c9e0d8f
#
_entry.id   3ff41d9f509357f483de571d6c9e0d8f
#
_cell.length_a   1.000
_cell.length_b   1.000
_cell.length_c   1.000
_cell.angle_alpha   90.00
_cell.angle_beta   90.00
_cell.angle_gamma   90.00
#
_symmetry.space_group_name_H-M   'P 1'
#
loop_
_entity.id
_entity.type
_entity.pdbx_description
1 polymer ?
#
loop_
_entity_poly.entity_id
_entity_poly.type
_entity_poly.pdbx_seq_one_letter_code
_entity_poly.pdbx_strand_id
1 'polypeptide(L)'
;MVMTDQDVDGSHIKGLLFNLFNTLWPSLIKIDGFMNSMLTPIIKAKKKDVIHEFYNLTDYDNWKKELNINKWNIKYYKGLGTSTEKEAKEYFRNIKNVEYIFDEDESKEKIDMAFNKKRADDRKEWLYNYDKESILDFNKTQVDYEDFIDKELIHFSVYDTGRSLPSFCDGLKISTRKILYSCFKRNLTKEIRVAQLAGYVSENANYHHGEKS
;
A
#
# COMPACT_ATOMS: atom_id res chain seq x y z
N MET A 1 1.77 12.49 13.39
CA MET A 1 1.50 12.34 11.93
C MET A 1 2.31 11.19 11.37
N VAL A 2 1.66 10.26 10.68
CA VAL A 2 2.30 9.13 9.99
C VAL A 2 2.63 9.55 8.56
N MET A 3 3.85 9.28 8.12
CA MET A 3 4.33 9.56 6.77
C MET A 3 4.89 8.25 6.19
N THR A 4 4.08 7.59 5.40
CA THR A 4 4.43 6.35 4.71
C THR A 4 4.19 6.50 3.23
N ASP A 5 4.75 5.61 2.44
CA ASP A 5 4.42 5.52 1.02
C ASP A 5 2.92 5.27 0.83
N GLN A 6 2.35 5.79 -0.23
CA GLN A 6 0.91 5.64 -0.52
C GLN A 6 0.67 4.32 -1.27
N ASP A 7 1.16 3.23 -0.73
CA ASP A 7 0.99 1.87 -1.23
C ASP A 7 0.45 0.95 -0.14
N VAL A 8 0.20 -0.30 -0.47
CA VAL A 8 -0.37 -1.27 0.47
C VAL A 8 0.57 -1.58 1.65
N ASP A 9 1.89 -1.57 1.44
CA ASP A 9 2.88 -1.76 2.51
C ASP A 9 2.88 -0.55 3.47
N GLY A 10 2.73 0.67 2.95
CA GLY A 10 2.55 1.88 3.76
C GLY A 10 1.28 1.85 4.61
N SER A 11 0.20 1.30 4.07
CA SER A 11 -1.05 1.08 4.84
C SER A 11 -0.86 0.06 5.96
N HIS A 12 -0.06 -0.98 5.73
CA HIS A 12 0.30 -1.94 6.78
C HIS A 12 1.11 -1.27 7.91
N ILE A 13 2.10 -0.45 7.56
CA ILE A 13 2.90 0.31 8.55
C ILE A 13 2.00 1.21 9.40
N LYS A 14 1.03 1.91 8.78
CA LYS A 14 0.02 2.69 9.51
C LYS A 14 -0.78 1.81 10.48
N GLY A 15 -1.29 0.69 10.01
CA GLY A 15 -2.04 -0.25 10.84
C GLY A 15 -1.25 -0.78 12.02
N LEU A 16 0.03 -1.10 11.83
CA LEU A 16 0.93 -1.51 12.92
C LEU A 16 1.11 -0.41 13.96
N LEU A 17 1.24 0.85 13.55
CA LEU A 17 1.31 1.99 14.46
C LEU A 17 0.00 2.19 15.22
N PHE A 18 -1.15 2.06 14.56
CA PHE A 18 -2.46 2.13 15.22
C PHE A 18 -2.59 1.03 16.30
N ASN A 19 -2.24 -0.21 15.95
CA ASN A 19 -2.23 -1.31 16.91
C ASN A 19 -1.24 -1.08 18.07
N LEU A 20 -0.07 -0.53 17.81
CA LEU A 20 0.92 -0.18 18.83
C LEU A 20 0.33 0.79 19.84
N PHE A 21 -0.26 1.91 19.40
CA PHE A 21 -0.87 2.90 20.27
C PHE A 21 -2.11 2.35 20.98
N ASN A 22 -2.95 1.59 20.30
CA ASN A 22 -4.11 0.94 20.90
C ASN A 22 -3.72 -0.03 22.02
N THR A 23 -2.58 -0.72 21.88
CA THR A 23 -2.11 -1.72 22.84
C THR A 23 -1.39 -1.09 24.02
N LEU A 24 -0.47 -0.14 23.78
CA LEU A 24 0.41 0.40 24.80
C LEU A 24 -0.13 1.70 25.44
N TRP A 25 -0.85 2.51 24.69
CA TRP A 25 -1.36 3.81 25.13
C TRP A 25 -2.79 4.08 24.63
N PRO A 26 -3.77 3.26 25.04
CA PRO A 26 -5.14 3.35 24.52
C PRO A 26 -5.84 4.69 24.80
N SER A 27 -5.38 5.45 25.79
CA SER A 27 -5.88 6.80 26.05
C SER A 27 -5.42 7.82 25.00
N LEU A 28 -4.29 7.61 24.35
CA LEU A 28 -3.78 8.53 23.34
C LEU A 28 -4.50 8.36 22.01
N ILE A 29 -4.78 7.13 21.60
CA ILE A 29 -5.44 6.87 20.31
C ILE A 29 -6.87 7.41 20.25
N LYS A 30 -7.50 7.61 21.42
CA LYS A 30 -8.86 8.15 21.58
C LYS A 30 -8.92 9.68 21.47
N ILE A 31 -7.78 10.36 21.47
CA ILE A 31 -7.73 11.82 21.36
C ILE A 31 -7.91 12.20 19.90
N ASP A 32 -8.93 13.00 19.60
CA ASP A 32 -9.17 13.52 18.27
C ASP A 32 -7.93 14.24 17.73
N GLY A 33 -7.57 13.98 16.47
CA GLY A 33 -6.40 14.54 15.83
C GLY A 33 -5.04 13.99 16.31
N PHE A 34 -4.99 13.08 17.30
CA PHE A 34 -3.74 12.47 17.73
C PHE A 34 -3.09 11.64 16.62
N MET A 35 -3.87 10.77 15.98
CA MET A 35 -3.40 9.98 14.85
C MET A 35 -3.86 10.62 13.54
N ASN A 36 -2.90 10.96 12.70
CA ASN A 36 -3.16 11.42 11.35
C ASN A 36 -2.09 10.94 10.39
N SER A 37 -2.40 10.86 9.11
CA SER A 37 -1.46 10.49 8.06
C SER A 37 -1.41 11.55 6.95
N MET A 38 -0.22 11.79 6.45
CA MET A 38 -0.01 12.63 5.28
C MET A 38 -0.38 11.84 4.02
N LEU A 39 -1.16 12.46 3.15
CA LEU A 39 -1.49 11.92 1.83
C LEU A 39 -0.57 12.51 0.78
N THR A 40 0.02 11.65 -0.03
CA THR A 40 0.75 12.03 -1.24
C THR A 40 0.13 11.34 -2.46
N PRO A 41 0.08 12.01 -3.62
CA PRO A 41 -0.50 11.41 -4.80
C PRO A 41 0.36 10.24 -5.30
N ILE A 42 -0.27 9.15 -5.72
CA ILE A 42 0.39 8.04 -6.40
C ILE A 42 0.55 8.30 -7.89
N ILE A 43 -0.31 9.15 -8.45
CA ILE A 43 -0.26 9.55 -9.88
C ILE A 43 -0.55 11.03 -10.00
N LYS A 44 0.26 11.72 -10.80
CA LYS A 44 -0.05 13.08 -11.29
C LYS A 44 -0.17 13.04 -12.80
N ALA A 45 -1.30 13.50 -13.32
CA ALA A 45 -1.53 13.69 -14.76
C ALA A 45 -1.50 15.20 -15.07
N LYS A 46 -0.55 15.63 -15.91
CA LYS A 46 -0.36 17.03 -16.28
C LYS A 46 -0.63 17.27 -17.74
N LYS A 47 -1.39 18.32 -18.04
CA LYS A 47 -1.63 18.82 -19.39
C LYS A 47 -1.66 20.33 -19.37
N LYS A 48 -0.61 20.96 -19.95
CA LYS A 48 -0.36 22.42 -19.82
C LYS A 48 -0.38 22.82 -18.33
N ASP A 49 -1.30 23.70 -17.95
CA ASP A 49 -1.43 24.24 -16.59
C ASP A 49 -2.40 23.43 -15.70
N VAL A 50 -3.05 22.41 -16.26
CA VAL A 50 -3.98 21.56 -15.52
C VAL A 50 -3.23 20.35 -14.95
N ILE A 51 -3.38 20.12 -13.65
CA ILE A 51 -2.81 18.97 -12.94
C ILE A 51 -3.95 18.24 -12.23
N HIS A 52 -4.06 16.94 -12.46
CA HIS A 52 -4.90 16.04 -11.70
C HIS A 52 -4.02 15.15 -10.83
N GLU A 53 -4.38 15.03 -9.55
CA GLU A 53 -3.70 14.20 -8.58
C GLU A 53 -4.61 13.06 -8.16
N PHE A 54 -4.08 11.84 -8.15
CA PHE A 54 -4.82 10.63 -7.78
C PHE A 54 -4.13 9.97 -6.61
N TYR A 55 -4.91 9.60 -5.60
CA TYR A 55 -4.46 8.99 -4.36
C TYR A 55 -4.75 7.50 -4.29
N ASN A 56 -5.48 6.96 -5.27
CA ASN A 56 -5.71 5.53 -5.51
C ASN A 56 -5.76 5.23 -7.01
N LEU A 57 -5.61 3.95 -7.38
CA LEU A 57 -5.60 3.53 -8.77
C LEU A 57 -7.01 3.53 -9.40
N THR A 58 -8.04 3.28 -8.61
CA THR A 58 -9.43 3.19 -9.09
C THR A 58 -9.90 4.54 -9.63
N ASP A 59 -9.66 5.63 -8.92
CA ASP A 59 -9.99 6.98 -9.38
C ASP A 59 -9.24 7.34 -10.67
N TYR A 60 -7.95 6.96 -10.75
CA TYR A 60 -7.16 7.17 -11.96
C TYR A 60 -7.70 6.34 -13.13
N ASP A 61 -8.03 5.08 -12.94
CA ASP A 61 -8.54 4.21 -13.99
C ASP A 61 -9.93 4.66 -14.48
N ASN A 62 -10.78 5.16 -13.58
CA ASN A 62 -12.07 5.75 -13.96
C ASN A 62 -11.88 7.03 -14.78
N TRP A 63 -11.05 7.95 -14.31
CA TRP A 63 -10.71 9.17 -15.06
C TRP A 63 -10.12 8.86 -16.44
N LYS A 64 -9.32 7.81 -16.54
CA LYS A 64 -8.68 7.36 -17.76
C LYS A 64 -9.68 6.85 -18.80
N LYS A 65 -10.78 6.22 -18.39
CA LYS A 65 -11.84 5.73 -19.30
C LYS A 65 -12.57 6.86 -20.00
N GLU A 66 -12.69 8.01 -19.36
CA GLU A 66 -13.48 9.15 -19.83
C GLU A 66 -12.71 10.07 -20.79
N LEU A 67 -11.38 9.98 -20.89
CA LEU A 67 -10.54 10.95 -21.57
C LEU A 67 -9.52 10.35 -22.54
N ASN A 68 -9.16 11.11 -23.58
CA ASN A 68 -8.06 10.78 -24.48
C ASN A 68 -6.71 11.10 -23.82
N ILE A 69 -6.06 10.05 -23.26
CA ILE A 69 -4.87 10.16 -22.43
C ILE A 69 -3.62 10.56 -23.19
N ASN A 70 -3.58 10.37 -24.52
CA ASN A 70 -2.39 10.61 -25.34
C ASN A 70 -1.86 12.05 -25.29
N LYS A 71 -2.64 12.97 -24.69
CA LYS A 71 -2.26 14.38 -24.52
C LYS A 71 -1.84 14.74 -23.10
N TRP A 72 -1.74 13.75 -22.19
CA TRP A 72 -1.39 13.97 -20.80
C TRP A 72 -0.01 13.40 -20.48
N ASN A 73 0.78 14.14 -19.74
CA ASN A 73 2.04 13.64 -19.16
C ASN A 73 1.70 13.01 -17.79
N ILE A 74 1.89 11.70 -17.69
CA ILE A 74 1.51 10.91 -16.50
C ILE A 74 2.79 10.53 -15.78
N LYS A 75 2.87 10.91 -14.48
CA LYS A 75 3.96 10.54 -13.59
C LYS A 75 3.44 9.66 -12.47
N TYR A 76 4.01 8.47 -12.35
CA TYR A 76 3.75 7.54 -11.25
C TYR A 76 4.76 7.74 -10.13
N TYR A 77 4.27 7.74 -8.88
CA TYR A 77 5.08 7.81 -7.68
C TYR A 77 5.04 6.46 -6.95
N LYS A 78 6.17 5.76 -6.91
CA LYS A 78 6.29 4.46 -6.22
C LYS A 78 6.42 4.60 -4.70
N GLY A 79 6.64 5.81 -4.24
CA GLY A 79 6.83 6.14 -2.84
C GLY A 79 7.35 7.56 -2.67
N LEU A 80 7.53 7.99 -1.44
CA LEU A 80 8.01 9.34 -1.10
C LEU A 80 9.35 9.66 -1.75
N GLY A 81 10.23 8.67 -1.89
CA GLY A 81 11.55 8.81 -2.52
C GLY A 81 11.54 9.11 -4.02
N THR A 82 10.40 8.99 -4.70
CA THR A 82 10.27 9.32 -6.13
C THR A 82 9.86 10.76 -6.38
N SER A 83 9.56 11.52 -5.33
CA SER A 83 9.25 12.94 -5.40
C SER A 83 10.52 13.77 -5.53
N THR A 84 10.47 14.82 -6.33
CA THR A 84 11.54 15.82 -6.41
C THR A 84 11.54 16.71 -5.18
N GLU A 85 12.66 17.38 -4.90
CA GLU A 85 12.77 18.36 -3.82
C GLU A 85 11.69 19.47 -3.89
N LYS A 86 11.35 19.90 -5.11
CA LYS A 86 10.29 20.90 -5.33
C LYS A 86 8.92 20.37 -4.95
N GLU A 87 8.60 19.14 -5.34
CA GLU A 87 7.33 18.47 -4.98
C GLU A 87 7.24 18.23 -3.48
N ALA A 88 8.33 17.78 -2.85
CA ALA A 88 8.38 17.62 -1.40
C ALA A 88 8.11 18.95 -0.67
N LYS A 89 8.74 20.06 -1.10
CA LYS A 89 8.46 21.40 -0.54
C LYS A 89 7.00 21.82 -0.71
N GLU A 90 6.38 21.46 -1.84
CA GLU A 90 4.97 21.74 -2.11
C GLU A 90 4.05 20.94 -1.17
N TYR A 91 4.33 19.65 -0.96
CA TYR A 91 3.57 18.81 -0.02
C TYR A 91 3.62 19.37 1.41
N PHE A 92 4.79 19.82 1.87
CA PHE A 92 4.91 20.40 3.21
C PHE A 92 4.33 21.81 3.35
N ARG A 93 4.16 22.55 2.26
CA ARG A 93 3.47 23.85 2.28
C ARG A 93 1.96 23.70 2.37
N ASN A 94 1.42 22.68 1.71
CA ASN A 94 -0.02 22.40 1.63
C ASN A 94 -0.25 20.94 2.03
N ILE A 95 -0.01 20.62 3.30
CA ILE A 95 -0.15 19.28 3.80
C ILE A 95 -1.60 18.83 3.65
N LYS A 96 -1.82 17.82 2.82
CA LYS A 96 -3.07 17.06 2.80
C LYS A 96 -2.94 15.94 3.80
N ASN A 97 -3.78 15.93 4.82
CA ASN A 97 -3.79 14.90 5.85
C ASN A 97 -5.19 14.35 6.08
N VAL A 98 -5.22 13.13 6.58
CA VAL A 98 -6.42 12.47 7.08
C VAL A 98 -6.24 12.24 8.56
N GLU A 99 -7.23 12.61 9.35
CA GLU A 99 -7.33 12.34 10.78
C GLU A 99 -8.11 11.04 10.99
N TYR A 100 -7.68 10.22 11.96
CA TYR A 100 -8.35 8.99 12.31
C TYR A 100 -9.17 9.17 13.57
N ILE A 101 -10.47 8.87 13.48
CA ILE A 101 -11.44 9.02 14.55
C ILE A 101 -11.65 7.66 15.23
N PHE A 102 -11.57 7.67 16.56
CA PHE A 102 -11.69 6.44 17.35
C PHE A 102 -13.09 6.31 17.95
N ASP A 103 -13.79 5.24 17.59
CA ASP A 103 -14.98 4.78 18.30
C ASP A 103 -14.60 3.71 19.33
N GLU A 104 -15.20 3.77 20.52
CA GLU A 104 -14.87 2.89 21.65
C GLU A 104 -15.14 1.41 21.36
N ASP A 105 -16.23 1.12 20.69
CA ASP A 105 -16.67 -0.25 20.46
C ASP A 105 -16.17 -0.77 19.10
N GLU A 106 -16.44 -0.04 18.03
CA GLU A 106 -16.17 -0.48 16.65
C GLU A 106 -14.68 -0.45 16.32
N SER A 107 -14.00 0.65 16.61
CA SER A 107 -12.57 0.80 16.29
C SER A 107 -11.71 -0.19 17.06
N LYS A 108 -12.00 -0.40 18.34
CA LYS A 108 -11.28 -1.36 19.19
C LYS A 108 -11.48 -2.78 18.69
N GLU A 109 -12.72 -3.14 18.35
CA GLU A 109 -13.07 -4.47 17.84
C GLU A 109 -12.36 -4.75 16.51
N LYS A 110 -12.36 -3.80 15.58
CA LYS A 110 -11.74 -3.94 14.28
C LYS A 110 -10.20 -4.02 14.37
N ILE A 111 -9.57 -3.21 15.21
CA ILE A 111 -8.12 -3.29 15.43
C ILE A 111 -7.76 -4.65 16.05
N ASP A 112 -8.53 -5.12 17.02
CA ASP A 112 -8.31 -6.44 17.63
C ASP A 112 -8.50 -7.56 16.59
N MET A 113 -9.56 -7.53 15.80
CA MET A 113 -9.78 -8.49 14.70
C MET A 113 -8.57 -8.53 13.75
N ALA A 114 -8.07 -7.38 13.34
CA ALA A 114 -6.98 -7.29 12.37
C ALA A 114 -5.64 -7.81 12.91
N PHE A 115 -5.31 -7.56 14.19
CA PHE A 115 -3.96 -7.77 14.71
C PHE A 115 -3.85 -8.85 15.81
N ASN A 116 -4.94 -9.30 16.40
CA ASN A 116 -4.88 -10.34 17.43
C ASN A 116 -4.67 -11.72 16.81
N LYS A 117 -3.56 -12.37 17.17
CA LYS A 117 -3.22 -13.70 16.62
C LYS A 117 -4.28 -14.78 16.91
N LYS A 118 -5.11 -14.61 17.95
CA LYS A 118 -6.17 -15.56 18.30
C LYS A 118 -7.40 -15.46 17.40
N ARG A 119 -7.51 -14.41 16.61
CA ARG A 119 -8.66 -14.14 15.74
C ARG A 119 -8.39 -14.48 14.28
N ALA A 120 -7.68 -15.56 14.02
CA ALA A 120 -7.32 -15.98 12.67
C ALA A 120 -8.55 -16.35 11.81
N ASP A 121 -9.58 -16.93 12.41
CA ASP A 121 -10.79 -17.33 11.68
C ASP A 121 -11.64 -16.11 11.31
N ASP A 122 -11.74 -15.11 12.17
CA ASP A 122 -12.41 -13.84 11.85
C ASP A 122 -11.71 -13.13 10.68
N ARG A 123 -10.37 -13.14 10.63
CA ARG A 123 -9.61 -12.60 9.50
C ARG A 123 -9.83 -13.38 8.21
N LYS A 124 -10.03 -14.71 8.27
CA LYS A 124 -10.36 -15.49 7.06
C LYS A 124 -11.71 -15.07 6.49
N GLU A 125 -12.71 -14.88 7.35
CA GLU A 125 -14.03 -14.41 6.95
C GLU A 125 -13.95 -12.99 6.38
N TRP A 126 -13.23 -12.09 7.05
CA TRP A 126 -12.96 -10.73 6.58
C TRP A 126 -12.32 -10.72 5.19
N LEU A 127 -11.29 -11.53 4.95
CA LEU A 127 -10.65 -11.65 3.64
C LEU A 127 -11.54 -12.34 2.59
N TYR A 128 -12.39 -13.28 3.00
CA TYR A 128 -13.34 -13.93 2.09
C TYR A 128 -14.37 -12.96 1.52
N ASN A 129 -14.77 -11.97 2.32
CA ASN A 129 -15.72 -10.91 1.94
C ASN A 129 -15.03 -9.72 1.24
N TYR A 130 -13.78 -9.87 0.78
CA TYR A 130 -13.03 -8.80 0.14
C TYR A 130 -13.71 -8.30 -1.14
N ASP A 131 -13.96 -6.99 -1.17
CA ASP A 131 -14.40 -6.27 -2.36
C ASP A 131 -13.29 -5.33 -2.83
N LYS A 132 -12.78 -5.57 -4.03
CA LYS A 132 -11.71 -4.76 -4.65
C LYS A 132 -12.13 -3.31 -4.90
N GLU A 133 -13.42 -3.06 -5.13
CA GLU A 133 -13.96 -1.73 -5.41
C GLU A 133 -14.26 -0.93 -4.14
N SER A 134 -14.26 -1.59 -2.97
CA SER A 134 -14.41 -0.94 -1.67
C SER A 134 -13.08 -0.28 -1.27
N ILE A 135 -12.94 1.00 -1.59
CA ILE A 135 -11.75 1.81 -1.32
C ILE A 135 -12.08 2.99 -0.42
N LEU A 136 -11.07 3.42 0.33
CA LEU A 136 -11.18 4.59 1.19
C LEU A 136 -11.33 5.88 0.34
N ASP A 137 -12.28 6.73 0.72
CA ASP A 137 -12.46 8.05 0.09
C ASP A 137 -11.44 9.05 0.65
N PHE A 138 -10.38 9.29 -0.08
CA PHE A 138 -9.31 10.23 0.28
C PHE A 138 -9.68 11.72 0.10
N ASN A 139 -10.93 12.05 -0.25
CA ASN A 139 -11.43 13.42 -0.21
C ASN A 139 -11.92 13.81 1.18
N LYS A 140 -12.20 12.83 2.03
CA LYS A 140 -12.54 13.04 3.44
C LYS A 140 -11.29 13.45 4.23
N THR A 141 -11.46 14.39 5.13
CA THR A 141 -10.41 14.82 6.08
C THR A 141 -10.39 13.96 7.34
N GLN A 142 -11.46 13.25 7.61
CA GLN A 142 -11.64 12.36 8.76
C GLN A 142 -12.10 10.99 8.30
N VAL A 143 -11.56 9.95 8.91
CA VAL A 143 -11.81 8.54 8.59
C VAL A 143 -11.85 7.75 9.89
N ASP A 144 -12.83 6.89 10.05
CA ASP A 144 -12.92 5.97 11.17
C ASP A 144 -11.88 4.84 11.05
N TYR A 145 -11.37 4.35 12.16
CA TYR A 145 -10.42 3.21 12.14
C TYR A 145 -11.01 1.97 11.49
N GLU A 146 -12.32 1.77 11.62
CA GLU A 146 -13.05 0.70 10.93
C GLU A 146 -12.94 0.84 9.41
N ASP A 147 -13.25 2.03 8.87
CA ASP A 147 -13.13 2.33 7.44
C ASP A 147 -11.69 2.12 6.94
N PHE A 148 -10.70 2.53 7.72
CA PHE A 148 -9.30 2.25 7.40
C PHE A 148 -9.02 0.74 7.30
N ILE A 149 -9.49 -0.06 8.25
CA ILE A 149 -9.26 -1.50 8.27
C ILE A 149 -9.98 -2.19 7.11
N ASP A 150 -11.25 -1.87 6.89
CA ASP A 150 -12.10 -2.56 5.92
C ASP A 150 -11.93 -2.07 4.49
N LYS A 151 -11.41 -0.84 4.25
CA LYS A 151 -11.31 -0.21 2.92
C LYS A 151 -9.87 0.16 2.51
N GLU A 152 -8.90 0.05 3.40
CA GLU A 152 -7.49 0.32 3.09
C GLU A 152 -6.58 -0.85 3.50
N LEU A 153 -6.55 -1.24 4.78
CA LEU A 153 -5.69 -2.31 5.28
C LEU A 153 -6.00 -3.67 4.66
N ILE A 154 -7.26 -3.92 4.31
CA ILE A 154 -7.67 -5.17 3.67
C ILE A 154 -6.94 -5.42 2.34
N HIS A 155 -6.67 -4.38 1.56
CA HIS A 155 -5.94 -4.49 0.30
C HIS A 155 -4.51 -5.00 0.49
N PHE A 156 -3.82 -4.52 1.55
CA PHE A 156 -2.53 -5.08 1.93
C PHE A 156 -2.66 -6.55 2.33
N SER A 157 -3.65 -6.89 3.15
CA SER A 157 -3.82 -8.24 3.68
C SER A 157 -4.07 -9.26 2.57
N VAL A 158 -4.87 -8.92 1.58
CA VAL A 158 -5.11 -9.74 0.37
C VAL A 158 -3.82 -9.85 -0.46
N TYR A 159 -3.15 -8.73 -0.71
CA TYR A 159 -1.90 -8.70 -1.48
C TYR A 159 -0.80 -9.51 -0.81
N ASP A 160 -0.64 -9.37 0.52
CA ASP A 160 0.37 -10.10 1.28
C ASP A 160 0.07 -11.60 1.34
N THR A 161 -1.19 -12.00 1.47
CA THR A 161 -1.60 -13.40 1.38
C THR A 161 -1.15 -14.01 0.05
N GLY A 162 -1.33 -13.30 -1.06
CA GLY A 162 -0.91 -13.77 -2.39
C GLY A 162 0.60 -13.88 -2.58
N ARG A 163 1.40 -12.99 -1.97
CA ARG A 163 2.88 -12.99 -2.13
C ARG A 163 3.62 -13.81 -1.09
N SER A 164 3.08 -13.93 0.12
CA SER A 164 3.78 -14.53 1.28
C SER A 164 3.46 -16.00 1.47
N LEU A 165 2.26 -16.45 1.05
CA LEU A 165 1.89 -17.86 1.12
C LEU A 165 2.42 -18.61 -0.11
N PRO A 166 3.00 -19.81 0.10
CA PRO A 166 3.40 -20.68 -1.01
C PRO A 166 2.17 -21.14 -1.82
N SER A 167 2.32 -21.23 -3.13
CA SER A 167 1.29 -21.80 -4.02
C SER A 167 1.00 -23.26 -3.66
N PHE A 168 -0.28 -23.60 -3.61
CA PHE A 168 -0.71 -24.98 -3.36
C PHE A 168 -0.19 -25.97 -4.43
N CYS A 169 -0.04 -25.52 -5.67
CA CYS A 169 0.34 -26.39 -6.80
C CYS A 169 1.82 -26.81 -6.78
N ASP A 170 2.72 -25.92 -6.36
CA ASP A 170 4.17 -26.13 -6.51
C ASP A 170 5.01 -25.68 -5.30
N GLY A 171 4.37 -25.18 -4.25
CA GLY A 171 5.05 -24.72 -3.03
C GLY A 171 5.88 -23.46 -3.20
N LEU A 172 5.78 -22.75 -4.34
CA LEU A 172 6.59 -21.56 -4.60
C LEU A 172 5.86 -20.29 -4.17
N LYS A 173 6.62 -19.36 -3.60
CA LYS A 173 6.19 -17.96 -3.45
C LYS A 173 6.47 -17.20 -4.75
N ILE A 174 5.82 -16.05 -4.93
CA ILE A 174 5.99 -15.20 -6.12
C ILE A 174 7.46 -14.81 -6.34
N SER A 175 8.20 -14.44 -5.29
CA SER A 175 9.63 -14.10 -5.38
C SER A 175 10.46 -15.28 -5.88
N THR A 176 10.27 -16.46 -5.31
CA THR A 176 10.98 -17.69 -5.71
C THR A 176 10.66 -18.04 -7.16
N ARG A 177 9.41 -17.90 -7.60
CA ARG A 177 8.99 -18.13 -8.99
C ARG A 177 9.67 -17.17 -9.97
N LYS A 178 9.81 -15.89 -9.62
CA LYS A 178 10.53 -14.90 -10.43
C LYS A 178 12.02 -15.25 -10.58
N ILE A 179 12.64 -15.76 -9.52
CA ILE A 179 14.04 -16.21 -9.55
C ILE A 179 14.18 -17.42 -10.49
N LEU A 180 13.36 -18.45 -10.32
CA LEU A 180 13.39 -19.63 -11.18
C LEU A 180 13.12 -19.29 -12.64
N TYR A 181 12.10 -18.47 -12.92
CA TYR A 181 11.83 -17.98 -14.28
C TYR A 181 13.07 -17.32 -14.90
N SER A 182 13.75 -16.48 -14.15
CA SER A 182 14.95 -15.78 -14.62
C SER A 182 16.12 -16.72 -14.84
N CYS A 183 16.30 -17.74 -14.02
CA CYS A 183 17.30 -18.78 -14.21
C CYS A 183 17.03 -19.57 -15.51
N PHE A 184 15.80 -19.98 -15.76
CA PHE A 184 15.41 -20.68 -16.99
C PHE A 184 15.58 -19.77 -18.22
N LYS A 185 15.11 -18.54 -18.15
CA LYS A 185 15.24 -17.57 -19.25
C LYS A 185 16.71 -17.32 -19.63
N ARG A 186 17.61 -17.34 -18.66
CA ARG A 186 19.05 -17.17 -18.86
C ARG A 186 19.77 -18.45 -19.30
N ASN A 187 19.10 -19.62 -19.30
CA ASN A 187 19.73 -20.94 -19.43
C ASN A 187 20.89 -21.11 -18.44
N LEU A 188 20.65 -20.79 -17.17
CA LEU A 188 21.68 -20.80 -16.13
C LEU A 188 22.08 -22.24 -15.80
N THR A 189 23.27 -22.68 -16.22
CA THR A 189 23.83 -24.01 -15.99
C THR A 189 25.12 -23.99 -15.17
N LYS A 190 25.65 -22.79 -14.87
CA LYS A 190 26.90 -22.61 -14.13
C LYS A 190 26.69 -21.66 -12.96
N GLU A 191 27.59 -21.70 -12.02
CA GLU A 191 27.58 -20.77 -10.88
C GLU A 191 27.63 -19.31 -11.34
N ILE A 192 26.90 -18.46 -10.64
CA ILE A 192 26.82 -17.03 -10.88
C ILE A 192 26.89 -16.27 -9.55
N ARG A 193 27.43 -15.09 -9.52
CA ARG A 193 27.40 -14.23 -8.32
C ARG A 193 25.96 -13.80 -8.02
N VAL A 194 25.58 -13.81 -6.73
CA VAL A 194 24.23 -13.43 -6.27
C VAL A 194 23.84 -12.05 -6.80
N ALA A 195 24.72 -11.05 -6.70
CA ALA A 195 24.44 -9.70 -7.22
C ALA A 195 24.14 -9.65 -8.72
N GLN A 196 24.81 -10.50 -9.52
CA GLN A 196 24.53 -10.60 -10.96
C GLN A 196 23.17 -11.24 -11.24
N LEU A 197 22.82 -12.28 -10.46
CA LEU A 197 21.51 -12.91 -10.59
C LEU A 197 20.40 -11.94 -10.15
N ALA A 198 20.57 -11.25 -9.04
CA ALA A 198 19.61 -10.26 -8.53
C ALA A 198 19.35 -9.15 -9.56
N GLY A 199 20.40 -8.59 -10.18
CA GLY A 199 20.26 -7.62 -11.26
C GLY A 199 19.47 -8.18 -12.45
N TYR A 200 19.76 -9.41 -12.86
CA TYR A 200 19.05 -10.05 -13.97
C TYR A 200 17.57 -10.34 -13.65
N VAL A 201 17.27 -10.77 -12.40
CA VAL A 201 15.88 -10.97 -11.90
C VAL A 201 15.12 -9.65 -11.90
N SER A 202 15.74 -8.58 -11.40
CA SER A 202 15.13 -7.24 -11.37
C SER A 202 14.77 -6.75 -12.76
N GLU A 203 15.67 -6.92 -13.72
CA GLU A 203 15.46 -6.49 -15.12
C GLU A 203 14.37 -7.32 -15.82
N ASN A 204 14.38 -8.64 -15.65
CA ASN A 204 13.59 -9.54 -16.49
C ASN A 204 12.28 -10.03 -15.88
N ALA A 205 12.10 -9.89 -14.56
CA ALA A 205 10.93 -10.39 -13.84
C ALA A 205 10.15 -9.30 -13.06
N ASN A 206 10.38 -8.02 -13.36
CA ASN A 206 9.77 -6.90 -12.63
C ASN A 206 9.90 -7.06 -11.10
N TYR A 207 11.10 -7.40 -10.64
CA TYR A 207 11.38 -7.53 -9.23
C TYR A 207 11.95 -6.24 -8.67
N HIS A 208 11.26 -5.61 -7.71
CA HIS A 208 11.59 -4.27 -7.21
C HIS A 208 11.99 -4.25 -5.72
N HIS A 209 12.06 -5.39 -5.08
CA HIS A 209 12.49 -5.53 -3.70
C HIS A 209 13.98 -5.87 -3.67
N GLY A 210 14.81 -5.12 -3.07
CA GLY A 210 16.28 -5.22 -3.08
C GLY A 210 16.91 -6.64 -3.05
N GLU A 211 18.23 -6.71 -3.05
CA GLU A 211 18.98 -7.97 -3.17
C GLU A 211 18.84 -8.93 -1.97
N LYS A 212 18.27 -8.47 -0.86
CA LYS A 212 18.19 -9.19 0.43
C LYS A 212 16.86 -9.88 0.69
N SER A 213 15.88 -9.80 -0.23
CA SER A 213 14.57 -10.44 -0.04
C SER A 213 14.48 -11.80 -0.70
#